data_c4c213e9fcbbeefbb75ffa8f2c043a53
#
_entry.id   c4c213e9fcbbeefbb75ffa8f2c043a53
#
_cell.length_a   1.000
_cell.length_b   1.000
_cell.length_c   1.000
_cell.angle_alpha   90.00
_cell.angle_beta   90.00
_cell.angle_gamma   90.00
#
_symmetry.space_group_name_H-M   'P 1'
#
loop_
_entity.id
_entity.type
_entity.pdbx_description
1 polymer ?
#
loop_
_entity_poly.entity_id
_entity_poly.type
_entity_poly.pdbx_seq_one_letter_code
_entity_poly.pdbx_strand_id
1 'polypeptide(L)'
;LYESMRSAFHPAAPNDNDAASVFDRAAGRICKRCPLQTACWQRDYVSTFNALNDALPAMLERGRGESGDFPAYFSNRCMKFPEFLSAANEELAALLCRRQFQSRLSENRSAVCRQYAELAGVLNTAAAELGAELVPDPVREKRLRQYLTAQGIDCRLAAYYDQAGHLRLELEGAGLAPLRTEEGTAKLSKLVNFPLRAVEEGRRDRLVLVQSEPLMAVAGVVAKKKDGQTVSGDTGAWFKHDDGSLYVLLCDGMGSGSLAEQESALAVRLLEQFLRAGVRPENALRTLNSALALRNDEAAGGFTTIDLLRVDLFTGEAGVYKYGAAPTYVKKGYSVSRITGTALPAGLTAGEGVSPDVTRL
;
A
#
# COMPACT_ATOMS: atom_id res chain seq x y z
N LEU A 1 -3.29 17.01 10.99
CA LEU A 1 -2.89 15.90 11.87
C LEU A 1 -1.77 15.05 11.21
N TYR A 2 -1.94 14.63 9.95
CA TYR A 2 -0.94 13.84 9.21
C TYR A 2 0.40 14.54 9.06
N GLU A 3 0.42 15.83 8.63
CA GLU A 3 1.67 16.60 8.50
C GLU A 3 2.34 16.83 9.86
N SER A 4 1.57 17.02 10.93
CA SER A 4 2.09 17.10 12.28
C SER A 4 2.71 15.79 12.75
N MET A 5 2.11 14.65 12.40
CA MET A 5 2.68 13.34 12.69
C MET A 5 3.95 13.08 11.87
N ARG A 6 3.94 13.43 10.57
CA ARG A 6 5.13 13.35 9.72
C ARG A 6 6.31 14.16 10.27
N SER A 7 6.06 15.40 10.73
CA SER A 7 7.11 16.25 11.30
C SER A 7 7.65 15.71 12.63
N ALA A 8 6.81 15.05 13.44
CA ALA A 8 7.23 14.44 14.70
C ALA A 8 8.18 13.24 14.51
N PHE A 9 8.15 12.61 13.33
CA PHE A 9 9.01 11.47 12.99
C PHE A 9 10.27 11.84 12.19
N HIS A 10 10.49 13.14 11.90
CA HIS A 10 11.76 13.56 11.30
C HIS A 10 12.90 13.33 12.29
N PRO A 11 13.96 12.62 11.90
CA PRO A 11 15.10 12.41 12.79
C PRO A 11 15.78 13.75 13.08
N ALA A 12 15.93 14.07 14.36
CA ALA A 12 16.91 15.08 14.78
C ALA A 12 18.29 14.64 14.29
N ALA A 13 19.10 15.57 13.77
CA ALA A 13 20.43 15.28 13.25
C ALA A 13 21.26 14.48 14.27
N PRO A 14 21.96 13.42 13.86
CA PRO A 14 22.68 12.55 14.78
C PRO A 14 23.99 13.23 15.22
N ASN A 15 24.02 13.77 16.44
CA ASN A 15 25.24 14.37 17.03
C ASN A 15 26.13 13.36 17.78
N ASP A 16 25.82 12.07 17.81
CA ASP A 16 26.52 11.10 18.69
C ASP A 16 27.25 9.97 17.94
N ASN A 17 27.45 10.11 16.62
CA ASN A 17 28.07 9.10 15.76
C ASN A 17 29.47 9.48 15.27
N ASP A 18 30.18 10.34 16.01
CA ASP A 18 31.56 10.68 15.67
C ASP A 18 32.46 9.46 15.95
N ALA A 19 33.08 8.94 14.89
CA ALA A 19 33.98 7.79 14.97
C ALA A 19 35.22 8.11 15.83
N ALA A 20 35.61 9.38 15.91
CA ALA A 20 36.69 9.86 16.78
C ALA A 20 36.39 9.62 18.26
N SER A 21 35.15 9.61 18.68
CA SER A 21 34.72 9.33 20.06
C SER A 21 35.15 7.96 20.59
N VAL A 22 35.45 7.00 19.70
CA VAL A 22 35.94 5.66 20.05
C VAL A 22 37.21 5.74 20.85
N PHE A 23 38.18 6.53 20.37
CA PHE A 23 39.45 6.68 21.01
C PHE A 23 39.40 7.54 22.28
N ASP A 24 38.54 8.55 22.33
CA ASP A 24 38.30 9.36 23.51
C ASP A 24 37.77 8.52 24.68
N ARG A 25 36.81 7.63 24.39
CA ARG A 25 36.25 6.71 25.38
C ARG A 25 37.26 5.66 25.84
N ALA A 26 38.00 5.05 24.91
CA ALA A 26 39.08 4.12 25.24
C ALA A 26 40.16 4.79 26.08
N ALA A 27 40.61 6.01 25.71
CA ALA A 27 41.57 6.79 26.47
C ALA A 27 41.01 7.18 27.86
N GLY A 28 39.75 7.55 27.95
CA GLY A 28 39.07 7.82 29.21
C GLY A 28 39.11 6.65 30.20
N ARG A 29 39.09 5.41 29.71
CA ARG A 29 39.16 4.19 30.53
C ARG A 29 40.58 3.79 30.91
N ILE A 30 41.50 3.87 29.97
CA ILE A 30 42.84 3.28 30.12
C ILE A 30 43.90 4.35 30.46
N CYS A 31 43.87 5.52 29.78
CA CYS A 31 44.93 6.52 29.88
C CYS A 31 44.85 7.36 31.16
N LYS A 32 43.66 7.52 31.78
CA LYS A 32 43.54 8.31 33.06
C LYS A 32 44.45 7.84 34.19
N ARG A 33 44.81 6.55 34.22
CA ARG A 33 45.68 5.94 35.24
C ARG A 33 47.05 5.54 34.67
N CYS A 34 47.45 6.14 33.53
CA CYS A 34 48.71 5.83 32.89
C CYS A 34 49.79 6.88 33.30
N PRO A 35 50.98 6.45 33.67
CA PRO A 35 52.09 7.41 34.01
C PRO A 35 52.49 8.31 32.85
N LEU A 36 52.25 7.87 31.59
CA LEU A 36 52.52 8.63 30.38
C LEU A 36 51.39 9.52 29.89
N GLN A 37 50.29 9.64 30.65
CA GLN A 37 49.13 10.42 30.23
C GLN A 37 49.47 11.83 29.78
N THR A 38 50.16 12.59 30.64
CA THR A 38 50.57 13.97 30.34
C THR A 38 51.50 14.05 29.13
N ALA A 39 52.38 13.10 28.97
CA ALA A 39 53.27 13.04 27.81
C ALA A 39 52.49 12.80 26.50
N CYS A 40 51.53 11.82 26.48
CA CYS A 40 50.76 11.48 25.29
C CYS A 40 49.71 12.53 24.93
N TRP A 41 48.96 13.03 25.93
CA TRP A 41 47.75 13.84 25.70
C TRP A 41 47.95 15.35 25.88
N GLN A 42 49.14 15.79 26.35
CA GLN A 42 49.48 17.22 26.48
C GLN A 42 50.72 17.58 25.65
N ARG A 43 51.85 16.95 25.95
CA ARG A 43 53.13 17.31 25.30
C ARG A 43 53.17 16.85 23.83
N ASP A 44 52.80 15.61 23.54
CA ASP A 44 52.87 14.98 22.20
C ASP A 44 51.49 14.71 21.64
N TYR A 45 50.51 15.59 21.92
CA TYR A 45 49.11 15.45 21.53
C TYR A 45 48.94 15.24 20.04
N VAL A 46 49.57 16.06 19.19
CA VAL A 46 49.46 15.98 17.73
C VAL A 46 49.88 14.62 17.18
N SER A 47 51.00 14.10 17.68
CA SER A 47 51.52 12.78 17.27
C SER A 47 50.60 11.66 17.72
N THR A 48 50.05 11.74 18.93
CA THR A 48 49.06 10.78 19.45
C THR A 48 47.79 10.81 18.63
N PHE A 49 47.26 12.01 18.38
CA PHE A 49 46.02 12.21 17.61
C PHE A 49 46.15 11.71 16.18
N ASN A 50 47.25 12.01 15.48
CA ASN A 50 47.46 11.52 14.11
C ASN A 50 47.57 9.99 14.08
N ALA A 51 48.26 9.34 15.01
CA ALA A 51 48.35 7.90 15.07
C ALA A 51 46.97 7.22 15.22
N LEU A 52 46.07 7.82 15.99
CA LEU A 52 44.71 7.32 16.18
C LEU A 52 43.83 7.57 14.93
N ASN A 53 43.93 8.75 14.32
CA ASN A 53 43.22 9.06 13.10
C ASN A 53 43.64 8.20 11.90
N ASP A 54 44.94 7.91 11.78
CA ASP A 54 45.46 7.04 10.69
C ASP A 54 44.97 5.60 10.83
N ALA A 55 44.76 5.11 12.07
CA ALA A 55 44.24 3.78 12.34
C ALA A 55 42.72 3.66 12.09
N LEU A 56 41.95 4.73 12.25
CA LEU A 56 40.50 4.70 12.28
C LEU A 56 39.83 4.17 11.00
N PRO A 57 40.24 4.55 9.76
CA PRO A 57 39.59 4.05 8.54
C PRO A 57 39.67 2.52 8.40
N ALA A 58 40.88 1.95 8.63
CA ALA A 58 41.08 0.50 8.55
C ALA A 58 40.28 -0.26 9.62
N MET A 59 40.18 0.30 10.82
CA MET A 59 39.38 -0.23 11.91
C MET A 59 37.87 -0.22 11.60
N LEU A 60 37.37 0.86 10.99
CA LEU A 60 35.96 0.97 10.59
C LEU A 60 35.60 0.01 9.46
N GLU A 61 36.46 -0.13 8.46
CA GLU A 61 36.26 -1.04 7.32
C GLU A 61 36.23 -2.50 7.76
N ARG A 62 37.16 -2.89 8.61
CA ARG A 62 37.29 -4.27 9.09
C ARG A 62 36.35 -4.59 10.25
N GLY A 63 35.82 -3.56 10.93
CA GLY A 63 35.02 -3.72 12.15
C GLY A 63 35.82 -4.05 13.41
N ARG A 64 37.14 -4.10 13.30
CA ARG A 64 38.08 -4.43 14.38
C ARG A 64 39.45 -3.78 14.13
N GLY A 65 40.06 -3.23 15.18
CA GLY A 65 41.42 -2.73 15.14
C GLY A 65 42.45 -3.81 15.45
N GLU A 66 43.56 -3.75 14.75
CA GLU A 66 44.73 -4.60 14.95
C GLU A 66 45.96 -3.76 15.27
N SER A 67 46.97 -4.38 15.85
CA SER A 67 48.22 -3.65 16.22
C SER A 67 48.93 -3.03 15.03
N GLY A 68 48.79 -3.62 13.84
CA GLY A 68 49.38 -3.14 12.58
C GLY A 68 48.70 -1.89 12.02
N ASP A 69 47.51 -1.53 12.46
CA ASP A 69 46.81 -0.30 12.04
C ASP A 69 47.42 0.96 12.65
N PHE A 70 48.17 0.77 13.75
CA PHE A 70 48.79 1.88 14.47
C PHE A 70 50.26 2.01 14.09
N PRO A 71 50.76 3.26 13.90
CA PRO A 71 52.18 3.47 13.65
C PRO A 71 53.09 2.93 14.77
N ALA A 72 54.23 2.34 14.40
CA ALA A 72 55.15 1.71 15.34
C ALA A 72 55.62 2.65 16.44
N TYR A 73 55.77 3.94 16.15
CA TYR A 73 56.17 4.94 17.16
C TYR A 73 55.10 5.12 18.27
N PHE A 74 53.82 4.86 17.96
CA PHE A 74 52.73 4.93 18.94
C PHE A 74 52.62 3.60 19.71
N SER A 75 52.54 2.47 19.01
CA SER A 75 52.34 1.15 19.61
C SER A 75 53.51 0.76 20.53
N ASN A 76 54.74 1.07 20.15
CA ASN A 76 55.94 0.77 20.96
C ASN A 76 56.12 1.72 22.17
N ARG A 77 55.57 2.92 22.11
CA ARG A 77 55.65 3.91 23.19
C ARG A 77 54.56 3.69 24.24
N CYS A 78 53.41 3.20 23.84
CA CYS A 78 52.25 3.04 24.72
C CYS A 78 52.45 1.84 25.67
N MET A 79 52.69 2.12 26.94
CA MET A 79 52.92 1.07 27.97
C MET A 79 51.71 0.15 28.17
N LYS A 80 50.52 0.58 27.80
CA LYS A 80 49.26 -0.15 27.94
C LYS A 80 48.57 -0.36 26.58
N PHE A 81 49.38 -0.57 25.54
CA PHE A 81 48.85 -0.65 24.17
C PHE A 81 47.85 -1.81 23.98
N PRO A 82 48.10 -3.04 24.49
CA PRO A 82 47.15 -4.12 24.36
C PRO A 82 45.79 -3.84 25.00
N GLU A 83 45.81 -3.24 26.23
CA GLU A 83 44.59 -2.86 26.94
C GLU A 83 43.85 -1.72 26.25
N PHE A 84 44.62 -0.73 25.72
CA PHE A 84 44.06 0.38 24.95
C PHE A 84 43.38 -0.13 23.65
N LEU A 85 44.06 -1.02 22.92
CA LEU A 85 43.51 -1.65 21.70
C LEU A 85 42.24 -2.47 21.99
N SER A 86 42.24 -3.20 23.09
CA SER A 86 41.05 -3.96 23.52
C SER A 86 39.89 -3.01 23.84
N ALA A 87 40.15 -1.94 24.61
CA ALA A 87 39.14 -0.94 24.93
C ALA A 87 38.63 -0.20 23.67
N ALA A 88 39.52 0.11 22.73
CA ALA A 88 39.11 0.72 21.45
C ALA A 88 38.25 -0.21 20.61
N ASN A 89 38.56 -1.50 20.61
CA ASN A 89 37.72 -2.51 19.91
C ASN A 89 36.34 -2.66 20.53
N GLU A 90 36.23 -2.63 21.86
CA GLU A 90 34.94 -2.66 22.55
C GLU A 90 34.08 -1.44 22.20
N GLU A 91 34.70 -0.22 22.22
CA GLU A 91 34.00 1.01 21.87
C GLU A 91 33.61 1.07 20.36
N LEU A 92 34.48 0.53 19.49
CA LEU A 92 34.17 0.40 18.06
C LEU A 92 32.98 -0.55 17.81
N ALA A 93 33.00 -1.72 18.45
CA ALA A 93 31.85 -2.65 18.36
C ALA A 93 30.55 -2.01 18.85
N ALA A 94 30.61 -1.27 19.96
CA ALA A 94 29.46 -0.53 20.46
C ALA A 94 28.99 0.59 19.50
N LEU A 95 29.91 1.28 18.84
CA LEU A 95 29.59 2.28 17.81
C LEU A 95 28.92 1.65 16.60
N LEU A 96 29.47 0.56 16.08
CA LEU A 96 28.91 -0.15 14.91
C LEU A 96 27.50 -0.71 15.22
N CYS A 97 27.31 -1.28 16.40
CA CYS A 97 26.01 -1.73 16.86
C CYS A 97 25.00 -0.57 16.94
N ARG A 98 25.39 0.59 17.51
CA ARG A 98 24.53 1.79 17.53
C ARG A 98 24.18 2.28 16.14
N ARG A 99 25.15 2.34 15.20
CA ARG A 99 24.90 2.75 13.82
C ARG A 99 23.92 1.81 13.12
N GLN A 100 24.11 0.51 13.28
CA GLN A 100 23.20 -0.49 12.70
C GLN A 100 21.79 -0.38 13.29
N PHE A 101 21.67 -0.19 14.60
CA PHE A 101 20.39 0.01 15.25
C PHE A 101 19.69 1.31 14.80
N GLN A 102 20.44 2.40 14.65
CA GLN A 102 19.90 3.68 14.15
C GLN A 102 19.48 3.59 12.68
N SER A 103 20.24 2.87 11.84
CA SER A 103 19.86 2.61 10.45
C SER A 103 18.53 1.85 10.39
N ARG A 104 18.41 0.76 11.13
CA ARG A 104 17.15 -0.02 11.21
C ARG A 104 15.98 0.81 11.73
N LEU A 105 16.21 1.65 12.76
CA LEU A 105 15.19 2.57 13.26
C LEU A 105 14.78 3.62 12.23
N SER A 106 15.72 4.15 11.46
CA SER A 106 15.45 5.10 10.38
C SER A 106 14.66 4.45 9.24
N GLU A 107 15.02 3.22 8.85
CA GLU A 107 14.32 2.44 7.83
C GLU A 107 12.88 2.15 8.26
N ASN A 108 12.70 1.69 9.51
CA ASN A 108 11.36 1.43 10.06
C ASN A 108 10.51 2.71 10.17
N ARG A 109 11.11 3.83 10.60
CA ARG A 109 10.42 5.14 10.62
C ARG A 109 10.00 5.59 9.21
N SER A 110 10.90 5.44 8.24
CA SER A 110 10.59 5.75 6.83
C SER A 110 9.48 4.88 6.27
N ALA A 111 9.44 3.59 6.64
CA ALA A 111 8.37 2.68 6.25
C ALA A 111 7.03 3.12 6.86
N VAL A 112 6.99 3.40 8.16
CA VAL A 112 5.79 3.89 8.86
C VAL A 112 5.32 5.23 8.28
N CYS A 113 6.22 6.18 8.00
CA CYS A 113 5.87 7.45 7.36
C CYS A 113 5.26 7.25 5.97
N ARG A 114 5.79 6.31 5.17
CA ARG A 114 5.21 5.95 3.87
C ARG A 114 3.80 5.37 4.03
N GLN A 115 3.60 4.45 4.98
CA GLN A 115 2.26 3.89 5.28
C GLN A 115 1.24 4.97 5.60
N TYR A 116 1.58 5.93 6.45
CA TYR A 116 0.68 7.03 6.78
C TYR A 116 0.43 7.96 5.58
N ALA A 117 1.44 8.17 4.72
CA ALA A 117 1.28 8.96 3.50
C ALA A 117 0.30 8.29 2.52
N GLU A 118 0.42 7.00 2.33
CA GLU A 118 -0.47 6.22 1.47
C GLU A 118 -1.88 6.13 2.03
N LEU A 119 -2.02 5.87 3.33
CA LEU A 119 -3.33 5.88 3.99
C LEU A 119 -4.00 7.26 3.88
N ALA A 120 -3.24 8.35 4.05
CA ALA A 120 -3.75 9.70 3.85
C ALA A 120 -4.14 9.94 2.38
N GLY A 121 -3.39 9.41 1.43
CA GLY A 121 -3.74 9.44 0.00
C GLY A 121 -5.07 8.74 -0.28
N VAL A 122 -5.27 7.55 0.26
CA VAL A 122 -6.53 6.81 0.15
C VAL A 122 -7.69 7.58 0.78
N LEU A 123 -7.50 8.11 2.00
CA LEU A 123 -8.52 8.88 2.69
C LEU A 123 -8.86 10.19 1.96
N ASN A 124 -7.86 10.89 1.41
CA ASN A 124 -8.08 12.09 0.62
C ASN A 124 -8.81 11.79 -0.69
N THR A 125 -8.47 10.68 -1.35
CA THR A 125 -9.17 10.25 -2.57
C THR A 125 -10.62 9.87 -2.26
N ALA A 126 -10.85 9.09 -1.20
CA ALA A 126 -12.20 8.74 -0.76
C ALA A 126 -12.99 9.98 -0.33
N ALA A 127 -12.36 10.93 0.36
CA ALA A 127 -13.00 12.19 0.74
C ALA A 127 -13.33 13.08 -0.47
N ALA A 128 -12.47 13.12 -1.48
CA ALA A 128 -12.73 13.83 -2.73
C ALA A 128 -13.87 13.18 -3.53
N GLU A 129 -13.93 11.85 -3.54
CA GLU A 129 -15.02 11.10 -4.17
C GLU A 129 -16.34 11.29 -3.46
N LEU A 130 -16.34 11.34 -2.11
CA LEU A 130 -17.51 11.65 -1.31
C LEU A 130 -17.93 13.14 -1.39
N GLY A 131 -16.99 14.04 -1.62
CA GLY A 131 -17.21 15.48 -1.75
C GLY A 131 -17.48 15.95 -3.18
N ALA A 132 -17.54 15.05 -4.15
CA ALA A 132 -17.86 15.42 -5.52
C ALA A 132 -19.30 15.92 -5.60
N GLU A 133 -19.48 17.05 -6.26
CA GLU A 133 -20.78 17.67 -6.43
C GLU A 133 -21.72 16.74 -7.21
N LEU A 134 -22.68 16.18 -6.49
CA LEU A 134 -23.83 15.52 -7.10
C LEU A 134 -24.65 16.58 -7.81
N VAL A 135 -25.00 16.36 -9.05
CA VAL A 135 -25.81 17.32 -9.82
C VAL A 135 -27.29 16.98 -9.63
N PRO A 136 -28.06 17.80 -8.84
CA PRO A 136 -29.47 17.54 -8.61
C PRO A 136 -30.29 17.63 -9.89
N ASP A 137 -31.32 16.80 -10.02
CA ASP A 137 -32.36 16.90 -11.08
C ASP A 137 -33.72 17.30 -10.49
N PRO A 138 -33.97 18.57 -10.25
CA PRO A 138 -35.21 19.01 -9.65
C PRO A 138 -36.44 18.81 -10.54
N VAL A 139 -36.25 18.67 -11.85
CA VAL A 139 -37.37 18.46 -12.78
C VAL A 139 -37.91 17.04 -12.64
N ARG A 140 -37.01 16.04 -12.64
CA ARG A 140 -37.40 14.64 -12.42
C ARG A 140 -37.87 14.41 -10.99
N GLU A 141 -37.21 15.02 -10.02
CA GLU A 141 -37.64 14.94 -8.62
C GLU A 141 -39.07 15.42 -8.43
N LYS A 142 -39.44 16.60 -8.99
CA LYS A 142 -40.77 17.11 -8.91
C LYS A 142 -41.83 16.18 -9.55
N ARG A 143 -41.51 15.64 -10.75
CA ARG A 143 -42.37 14.69 -11.47
C ARG A 143 -42.61 13.42 -10.68
N LEU A 144 -41.56 12.84 -10.13
CA LEU A 144 -41.62 11.63 -9.31
C LEU A 144 -42.40 11.90 -8.02
N ARG A 145 -42.20 13.03 -7.35
CA ARG A 145 -42.92 13.41 -6.11
C ARG A 145 -44.42 13.51 -6.37
N GLN A 146 -44.83 14.14 -7.47
CA GLN A 146 -46.24 14.22 -7.85
C GLN A 146 -46.84 12.82 -8.06
N TYR A 147 -46.14 11.94 -8.74
CA TYR A 147 -46.58 10.55 -8.94
C TYR A 147 -46.70 9.78 -7.63
N LEU A 148 -45.71 9.85 -6.75
CA LEU A 148 -45.68 9.13 -5.47
C LEU A 148 -46.82 9.63 -4.55
N THR A 149 -47.05 10.96 -4.48
CA THR A 149 -48.14 11.51 -3.72
C THR A 149 -49.52 11.02 -4.26
N ALA A 150 -49.69 10.95 -5.57
CA ALA A 150 -50.92 10.41 -6.19
C ALA A 150 -51.14 8.93 -5.89
N GLN A 151 -50.07 8.15 -5.60
CA GLN A 151 -50.13 6.77 -5.17
C GLN A 151 -50.28 6.62 -3.64
N GLY A 152 -50.36 7.72 -2.88
CA GLY A 152 -50.43 7.71 -1.41
C GLY A 152 -49.11 7.29 -0.74
N ILE A 153 -47.99 7.42 -1.43
CA ILE A 153 -46.64 7.10 -0.90
C ILE A 153 -46.01 8.44 -0.44
N ASP A 154 -45.82 8.58 0.87
CA ASP A 154 -45.10 9.71 1.45
C ASP A 154 -43.66 9.29 1.79
N CYS A 155 -42.72 9.83 1.02
CA CYS A 155 -41.29 9.53 1.21
C CYS A 155 -40.43 10.77 0.88
N ARG A 156 -39.25 10.81 1.46
CA ARG A 156 -38.17 11.68 1.01
C ARG A 156 -37.66 11.18 -0.31
N LEU A 157 -37.47 12.03 -1.27
CA LEU A 157 -36.97 11.71 -2.61
C LEU A 157 -35.84 12.66 -2.94
N ALA A 158 -34.73 12.10 -3.42
CA ALA A 158 -33.65 12.81 -4.08
C ALA A 158 -33.42 12.19 -5.47
N ALA A 159 -33.29 13.05 -6.48
CA ALA A 159 -32.91 12.67 -7.84
C ALA A 159 -31.69 13.48 -8.25
N TYR A 160 -30.63 12.78 -8.64
CA TYR A 160 -29.35 13.42 -9.00
C TYR A 160 -28.54 12.56 -9.96
N TYR A 161 -27.59 13.20 -10.63
CA TYR A 161 -26.59 12.50 -11.43
C TYR A 161 -25.34 12.26 -10.61
N ASP A 162 -24.78 11.06 -10.73
CA ASP A 162 -23.48 10.72 -10.16
C ASP A 162 -22.33 11.37 -10.96
N GLN A 163 -21.09 11.15 -10.55
CA GLN A 163 -19.90 11.70 -11.20
C GLN A 163 -19.72 11.23 -12.65
N ALA A 164 -20.25 10.07 -13.01
CA ALA A 164 -20.23 9.53 -14.35
C ALA A 164 -21.39 10.06 -15.22
N GLY A 165 -22.29 10.85 -14.64
CA GLY A 165 -23.45 11.40 -15.33
C GLY A 165 -24.64 10.42 -15.40
N HIS A 166 -24.68 9.39 -14.56
CA HIS A 166 -25.77 8.42 -14.51
C HIS A 166 -26.80 8.83 -13.46
N LEU A 167 -28.09 8.67 -13.80
CA LEU A 167 -29.20 9.02 -12.92
C LEU A 167 -29.28 8.08 -11.71
N ARG A 168 -29.37 8.67 -10.52
CA ARG A 168 -29.61 7.97 -9.27
C ARG A 168 -30.81 8.58 -8.56
N LEU A 169 -31.67 7.72 -8.02
CA LEU A 169 -32.84 8.09 -7.24
C LEU A 169 -32.73 7.46 -5.86
N GLU A 170 -32.94 8.23 -4.84
CA GLU A 170 -32.98 7.76 -3.46
C GLU A 170 -34.34 8.09 -2.86
N LEU A 171 -35.03 7.07 -2.38
CA LEU A 171 -36.31 7.19 -1.73
C LEU A 171 -36.19 6.66 -0.30
N GLU A 172 -36.66 7.43 0.67
CA GLU A 172 -36.62 7.04 2.09
C GLU A 172 -38.01 7.32 2.71
N GLY A 173 -38.64 6.28 3.24
CA GLY A 173 -39.96 6.37 3.85
C GLY A 173 -40.71 5.06 3.91
N ALA A 174 -41.99 5.15 4.25
CA ALA A 174 -42.87 3.99 4.30
C ALA A 174 -43.57 3.73 2.95
N GLY A 175 -44.00 2.47 2.73
CA GLY A 175 -44.78 2.13 1.56
C GLY A 175 -43.99 1.93 0.26
N LEU A 176 -42.67 1.75 0.32
CA LEU A 176 -41.81 1.60 -0.86
C LEU A 176 -41.85 0.19 -1.50
N ALA A 177 -42.48 -0.79 -0.85
CA ALA A 177 -42.53 -2.17 -1.33
C ALA A 177 -43.08 -2.35 -2.77
N PRO A 178 -44.14 -1.66 -3.19
CA PRO A 178 -44.65 -1.78 -4.56
C PRO A 178 -43.67 -1.24 -5.61
N LEU A 179 -42.79 -0.28 -5.23
CA LEU A 179 -41.82 0.33 -6.15
C LEU A 179 -40.60 -0.58 -6.39
N ARG A 180 -40.38 -1.58 -5.52
CA ARG A 180 -39.29 -2.57 -5.64
C ARG A 180 -39.58 -3.67 -6.63
N THR A 181 -40.84 -3.83 -7.04
CA THR A 181 -41.24 -4.83 -8.04
C THR A 181 -40.76 -4.39 -9.42
N GLU A 182 -40.60 -5.35 -10.34
CA GLU A 182 -40.27 -5.05 -11.74
C GLU A 182 -41.28 -4.06 -12.36
N GLU A 183 -42.56 -4.22 -12.07
CA GLU A 183 -43.61 -3.33 -12.56
C GLU A 183 -43.50 -1.91 -12.00
N GLY A 184 -43.22 -1.79 -10.68
CA GLY A 184 -43.01 -0.53 -10.02
C GLY A 184 -41.76 0.22 -10.56
N THR A 185 -40.64 -0.50 -10.69
CA THR A 185 -39.42 0.03 -11.26
C THR A 185 -39.61 0.44 -12.74
N ALA A 186 -40.34 -0.36 -13.53
CA ALA A 186 -40.62 -0.01 -14.92
C ALA A 186 -41.50 1.26 -15.04
N LYS A 187 -42.48 1.47 -14.14
CA LYS A 187 -43.27 2.71 -14.09
C LYS A 187 -42.41 3.92 -13.79
N LEU A 188 -41.50 3.82 -12.80
CA LEU A 188 -40.57 4.90 -12.47
C LEU A 188 -39.58 5.17 -13.62
N SER A 189 -39.10 4.11 -14.30
CA SER A 189 -38.25 4.24 -15.49
C SER A 189 -38.90 5.05 -16.60
N LYS A 190 -40.19 4.79 -16.87
CA LYS A 190 -40.96 5.55 -17.87
C LYS A 190 -41.13 7.02 -17.46
N LEU A 191 -41.35 7.30 -16.16
CA LEU A 191 -41.51 8.65 -15.65
C LEU A 191 -40.25 9.49 -15.79
N VAL A 192 -39.09 8.91 -15.56
CA VAL A 192 -37.80 9.62 -15.66
C VAL A 192 -37.19 9.56 -17.05
N ASN A 193 -37.71 8.71 -17.93
CA ASN A 193 -37.21 8.44 -19.27
C ASN A 193 -35.77 7.87 -19.29
N PHE A 194 -35.47 7.05 -18.29
CA PHE A 194 -34.25 6.26 -18.20
C PHE A 194 -34.58 4.87 -17.69
N PRO A 195 -33.95 3.81 -18.21
CA PRO A 195 -34.08 2.49 -17.62
C PRO A 195 -33.45 2.49 -16.23
N LEU A 196 -34.18 2.01 -15.24
CA LEU A 196 -33.76 1.94 -13.85
C LEU A 196 -33.68 0.50 -13.38
N ARG A 197 -32.77 0.22 -12.46
CA ARG A 197 -32.73 -0.98 -11.64
C ARG A 197 -32.66 -0.64 -10.15
N ALA A 198 -33.23 -1.49 -9.32
CA ALA A 198 -33.09 -1.37 -7.88
C ALA A 198 -31.71 -1.89 -7.44
N VAL A 199 -31.11 -1.17 -6.48
CA VAL A 199 -29.95 -1.65 -5.74
C VAL A 199 -30.44 -2.41 -4.52
N GLU A 200 -29.91 -3.60 -4.26
CA GLU A 200 -30.24 -4.38 -3.09
C GLU A 200 -29.56 -3.78 -1.85
N GLU A 201 -30.30 -2.95 -1.13
CA GLU A 201 -29.93 -2.52 0.22
C GLU A 201 -30.79 -3.29 1.23
N GLY A 202 -30.19 -3.82 2.31
CA GLY A 202 -30.92 -4.60 3.32
C GLY A 202 -31.96 -3.83 4.14
N ARG A 203 -32.20 -2.55 3.82
CA ARG A 203 -33.16 -1.67 4.50
C ARG A 203 -34.49 -1.61 3.76
N ARG A 204 -35.59 -1.89 4.50
CA ARG A 204 -36.95 -1.83 3.94
C ARG A 204 -37.50 -0.43 3.73
N ASP A 205 -37.01 0.52 4.49
CA ASP A 205 -37.42 1.94 4.51
C ASP A 205 -36.67 2.82 3.51
N ARG A 206 -35.67 2.26 2.78
CA ARG A 206 -34.89 2.96 1.77
C ARG A 206 -34.88 2.17 0.47
N LEU A 207 -35.14 2.83 -0.65
CA LEU A 207 -35.04 2.29 -2.00
C LEU A 207 -34.08 3.17 -2.80
N VAL A 208 -33.04 2.56 -3.33
CA VAL A 208 -32.12 3.19 -4.26
C VAL A 208 -32.33 2.59 -5.64
N LEU A 209 -32.58 3.46 -6.63
CA LEU A 209 -32.66 3.10 -8.02
C LEU A 209 -31.53 3.79 -8.79
N VAL A 210 -30.83 3.05 -9.58
CA VAL A 210 -29.75 3.55 -10.45
C VAL A 210 -30.11 3.32 -11.91
N GLN A 211 -29.56 4.12 -12.80
CA GLN A 211 -29.72 3.90 -14.23
C GLN A 211 -29.18 2.53 -14.60
N SER A 212 -29.98 1.76 -15.36
CA SER A 212 -29.57 0.42 -15.83
C SER A 212 -28.54 0.55 -16.93
N GLU A 213 -27.53 -0.27 -16.87
CA GLU A 213 -26.49 -0.36 -17.88
C GLU A 213 -27.05 -0.99 -19.17
N PRO A 214 -26.70 -0.46 -20.36
CA PRO A 214 -27.13 -1.02 -21.64
C PRO A 214 -26.41 -2.32 -22.01
N LEU A 215 -25.25 -2.58 -21.38
CA LEU A 215 -24.44 -3.76 -21.67
C LEU A 215 -24.52 -4.77 -20.52
N MET A 216 -24.39 -6.04 -20.87
CA MET A 216 -24.34 -7.14 -19.92
C MET A 216 -23.04 -7.92 -20.13
N ALA A 217 -22.38 -8.26 -19.03
CA ALA A 217 -21.24 -9.16 -19.04
C ALA A 217 -21.50 -10.38 -18.16
N VAL A 218 -21.01 -11.53 -18.59
CA VAL A 218 -21.15 -12.82 -17.89
C VAL A 218 -19.74 -13.33 -17.60
N ALA A 219 -19.47 -13.65 -16.34
CA ALA A 219 -18.21 -14.27 -15.91
C ALA A 219 -18.41 -15.78 -15.70
N GLY A 220 -17.48 -16.58 -16.23
CA GLY A 220 -17.37 -18.01 -15.94
C GLY A 220 -16.06 -18.29 -15.23
N VAL A 221 -16.09 -19.06 -14.15
CA VAL A 221 -14.91 -19.39 -13.35
C VAL A 221 -14.73 -20.90 -13.31
N VAL A 222 -13.50 -21.35 -13.55
CA VAL A 222 -13.09 -22.75 -13.39
C VAL A 222 -11.84 -22.77 -12.54
N ALA A 223 -11.81 -23.60 -11.51
CA ALA A 223 -10.66 -23.80 -10.64
C ALA A 223 -10.27 -25.28 -10.59
N LYS A 224 -8.96 -25.56 -10.67
CA LYS A 224 -8.40 -26.89 -10.50
C LYS A 224 -7.21 -26.81 -9.53
N LYS A 225 -7.23 -27.62 -8.50
CA LYS A 225 -6.10 -27.75 -7.57
C LYS A 225 -4.95 -28.50 -8.24
N LYS A 226 -3.71 -28.18 -7.83
CA LYS A 226 -2.53 -28.95 -8.18
C LYS A 226 -2.62 -30.36 -7.55
N ASP A 227 -2.19 -31.37 -8.28
CA ASP A 227 -2.19 -32.75 -7.79
C ASP A 227 -1.37 -32.85 -6.47
N GLY A 228 -1.95 -33.53 -5.47
CA GLY A 228 -1.36 -33.67 -4.15
C GLY A 228 -1.58 -32.47 -3.18
N GLN A 229 -2.23 -31.38 -3.63
CA GLN A 229 -2.57 -30.27 -2.77
C GLN A 229 -4.04 -30.31 -2.29
N THR A 230 -4.28 -29.85 -1.06
CA THR A 230 -5.64 -29.75 -0.48
C THR A 230 -6.37 -28.50 -0.93
N VAL A 231 -5.62 -27.40 -1.20
CA VAL A 231 -6.15 -26.09 -1.59
C VAL A 231 -5.37 -25.55 -2.80
N SER A 232 -5.96 -24.58 -3.52
CA SER A 232 -5.28 -23.83 -4.57
C SER A 232 -4.60 -22.61 -3.99
N GLY A 233 -3.41 -22.24 -4.48
CA GLY A 233 -2.79 -20.97 -4.21
C GLY A 233 -3.48 -19.78 -4.90
N ASP A 234 -4.29 -20.07 -5.92
CA ASP A 234 -5.06 -19.07 -6.66
C ASP A 234 -6.36 -18.75 -5.95
N THR A 235 -6.69 -17.47 -5.89
CA THR A 235 -7.99 -16.98 -5.42
C THR A 235 -8.53 -15.95 -6.40
N GLY A 236 -9.82 -15.99 -6.66
CA GLY A 236 -10.49 -15.04 -7.54
C GLY A 236 -11.82 -14.56 -6.98
N ALA A 237 -12.25 -13.40 -7.45
CA ALA A 237 -13.57 -12.83 -7.18
C ALA A 237 -14.07 -12.08 -8.40
N TRP A 238 -15.39 -11.97 -8.50
CA TRP A 238 -16.03 -11.09 -9.47
C TRP A 238 -17.26 -10.46 -8.84
N PHE A 239 -17.50 -9.21 -9.15
CA PHE A 239 -18.68 -8.48 -8.67
C PHE A 239 -18.97 -7.28 -9.56
N LYS A 240 -20.23 -6.87 -9.55
CA LYS A 240 -20.70 -5.65 -10.18
C LYS A 240 -20.83 -4.56 -9.11
N HIS A 241 -20.32 -3.38 -9.40
CA HIS A 241 -20.47 -2.20 -8.58
C HIS A 241 -21.67 -1.36 -9.04
N ASP A 242 -22.19 -0.48 -8.16
CA ASP A 242 -23.39 0.32 -8.44
C ASP A 242 -23.18 1.40 -9.50
N ASP A 243 -21.93 1.81 -9.74
CA ASP A 243 -21.54 2.72 -10.82
C ASP A 243 -21.59 2.09 -12.23
N GLY A 244 -21.98 0.82 -12.34
CA GLY A 244 -22.01 0.08 -13.60
C GLY A 244 -20.70 -0.58 -13.98
N SER A 245 -19.68 -0.55 -13.14
CA SER A 245 -18.43 -1.29 -13.38
C SER A 245 -18.56 -2.74 -12.96
N LEU A 246 -18.12 -3.66 -13.83
CA LEU A 246 -17.87 -5.06 -13.50
C LEU A 246 -16.38 -5.24 -13.21
N TYR A 247 -16.08 -5.85 -12.09
CA TYR A 247 -14.72 -6.22 -11.69
C TYR A 247 -14.56 -7.74 -11.71
N VAL A 248 -13.43 -8.21 -12.25
CA VAL A 248 -12.98 -9.60 -12.17
C VAL A 248 -11.54 -9.59 -11.69
N LEU A 249 -11.28 -10.30 -10.58
CA LEU A 249 -9.97 -10.37 -9.92
C LEU A 249 -9.47 -11.81 -9.93
N LEU A 250 -8.18 -11.98 -10.18
CA LEU A 250 -7.46 -13.23 -10.02
C LEU A 250 -6.10 -12.92 -9.39
N CYS A 251 -5.79 -13.60 -8.29
CA CYS A 251 -4.52 -13.50 -7.59
C CYS A 251 -3.93 -14.91 -7.43
N ASP A 252 -2.64 -15.06 -7.76
CA ASP A 252 -1.86 -16.27 -7.55
C ASP A 252 -0.83 -16.00 -6.46
N GLY A 253 -1.00 -16.66 -5.31
CA GLY A 253 -0.10 -16.54 -4.16
C GLY A 253 1.21 -17.29 -4.40
N MET A 254 2.32 -16.71 -3.93
CA MET A 254 3.63 -17.32 -4.11
C MET A 254 3.73 -18.68 -3.40
N GLY A 255 4.23 -19.68 -4.13
CA GLY A 255 4.44 -21.02 -3.61
C GLY A 255 3.28 -21.96 -3.87
N SER A 256 2.88 -22.75 -2.87
CA SER A 256 1.78 -23.71 -3.00
C SER A 256 1.17 -24.03 -1.62
N GLY A 257 -0.08 -24.51 -1.63
CA GLY A 257 -0.79 -24.90 -0.42
C GLY A 257 -1.38 -23.72 0.36
N SER A 258 -1.58 -23.91 1.67
CA SER A 258 -2.34 -22.99 2.51
C SER A 258 -1.70 -21.60 2.68
N LEU A 259 -0.40 -21.46 2.62
CA LEU A 259 0.26 -20.15 2.70
C LEU A 259 -0.01 -19.31 1.45
N ALA A 260 0.14 -19.90 0.26
CA ALA A 260 -0.16 -19.23 -1.00
C ALA A 260 -1.64 -18.84 -1.09
N GLU A 261 -2.55 -19.73 -0.65
CA GLU A 261 -3.99 -19.42 -0.55
C GLU A 261 -4.26 -18.23 0.38
N GLN A 262 -3.65 -18.18 1.57
CA GLN A 262 -3.84 -17.08 2.51
C GLN A 262 -3.41 -15.74 1.93
N GLU A 263 -2.29 -15.68 1.22
CA GLU A 263 -1.79 -14.45 0.60
C GLU A 263 -2.69 -13.99 -0.54
N SER A 264 -3.06 -14.88 -1.46
CA SER A 264 -3.97 -14.54 -2.56
C SER A 264 -5.37 -14.16 -2.07
N ALA A 265 -5.91 -14.87 -1.06
CA ALA A 265 -7.21 -14.57 -0.47
C ALA A 265 -7.22 -13.23 0.26
N LEU A 266 -6.12 -12.87 0.95
CA LEU A 266 -5.99 -11.56 1.57
C LEU A 266 -5.98 -10.45 0.52
N ALA A 267 -5.20 -10.62 -0.56
CA ALA A 267 -5.12 -9.65 -1.64
C ALA A 267 -6.48 -9.42 -2.31
N VAL A 268 -7.18 -10.51 -2.66
CA VAL A 268 -8.53 -10.44 -3.26
C VAL A 268 -9.51 -9.74 -2.32
N ARG A 269 -9.52 -10.09 -1.03
CA ARG A 269 -10.43 -9.49 -0.05
C ARG A 269 -10.20 -7.99 0.12
N LEU A 270 -8.94 -7.55 0.22
CA LEU A 270 -8.62 -6.13 0.37
C LEU A 270 -8.97 -5.35 -0.90
N LEU A 271 -8.63 -5.88 -2.08
CA LEU A 271 -9.00 -5.24 -3.35
C LEU A 271 -10.51 -5.14 -3.51
N GLU A 272 -11.24 -6.20 -3.23
CA GLU A 272 -12.70 -6.19 -3.29
C GLU A 272 -13.29 -5.11 -2.37
N GLN A 273 -12.78 -4.99 -1.14
CA GLN A 273 -13.25 -3.97 -0.21
C GLN A 273 -12.95 -2.55 -0.71
N PHE A 274 -11.76 -2.29 -1.22
CA PHE A 274 -11.41 -0.98 -1.79
C PHE A 274 -12.28 -0.63 -3.00
N LEU A 275 -12.43 -1.55 -3.94
CA LEU A 275 -13.20 -1.33 -5.15
C LEU A 275 -14.71 -1.17 -4.85
N ARG A 276 -15.26 -1.93 -3.90
CA ARG A 276 -16.64 -1.76 -3.42
C ARG A 276 -16.86 -0.45 -2.65
N ALA A 277 -15.81 0.11 -2.06
CA ALA A 277 -15.85 1.43 -1.45
C ALA A 277 -15.72 2.58 -2.47
N GLY A 278 -15.61 2.28 -3.78
CA GLY A 278 -15.48 3.28 -4.83
C GLY A 278 -14.05 3.76 -5.09
N VAL A 279 -13.04 3.18 -4.45
CA VAL A 279 -11.64 3.52 -4.69
C VAL A 279 -11.24 3.09 -6.11
N ARG A 280 -10.65 4.03 -6.87
CA ARG A 280 -10.20 3.73 -8.23
C ARG A 280 -9.18 2.59 -8.27
N PRO A 281 -9.23 1.71 -9.29
CA PRO A 281 -8.36 0.54 -9.41
C PRO A 281 -6.87 0.83 -9.21
N GLU A 282 -6.37 1.91 -9.81
CA GLU A 282 -4.95 2.29 -9.72
C GLU A 282 -4.52 2.59 -8.28
N ASN A 283 -5.38 3.27 -7.52
CA ASN A 283 -5.12 3.61 -6.11
C ASN A 283 -5.24 2.38 -5.21
N ALA A 284 -6.29 1.57 -5.41
CA ALA A 284 -6.50 0.33 -4.68
C ALA A 284 -5.31 -0.63 -4.83
N LEU A 285 -4.83 -0.81 -6.06
CA LEU A 285 -3.70 -1.66 -6.40
C LEU A 285 -2.38 -1.15 -5.80
N ARG A 286 -2.11 0.15 -5.89
CA ARG A 286 -0.91 0.74 -5.26
C ARG A 286 -0.92 0.59 -3.75
N THR A 287 -2.06 0.86 -3.12
CA THR A 287 -2.21 0.70 -1.67
C THR A 287 -2.00 -0.75 -1.24
N LEU A 288 -2.58 -1.69 -1.98
CA LEU A 288 -2.37 -3.11 -1.70
C LEU A 288 -0.90 -3.52 -1.87
N ASN A 289 -0.24 -3.10 -2.96
CA ASN A 289 1.18 -3.40 -3.19
C ASN A 289 2.04 -2.93 -2.01
N SER A 290 1.83 -1.70 -1.56
CA SER A 290 2.55 -1.14 -0.41
C SER A 290 2.26 -1.90 0.88
N ALA A 291 1.01 -2.26 1.13
CA ALA A 291 0.62 -3.03 2.31
C ALA A 291 1.25 -4.43 2.33
N LEU A 292 1.29 -5.11 1.19
CA LEU A 292 1.94 -6.41 1.06
C LEU A 292 3.47 -6.31 1.24
N ALA A 293 4.11 -5.31 0.61
CA ALA A 293 5.54 -5.10 0.72
C ALA A 293 6.01 -4.83 2.15
N LEU A 294 5.16 -4.21 2.98
CA LEU A 294 5.44 -3.95 4.39
C LEU A 294 5.29 -5.19 5.28
N ARG A 295 4.45 -6.14 4.87
CA ARG A 295 4.32 -7.44 5.54
C ARG A 295 5.46 -8.40 5.21
N ASN A 296 6.20 -8.14 4.15
CA ASN A 296 7.27 -9.00 3.67
C ASN A 296 8.50 -8.86 4.59
N ASP A 297 8.37 -9.35 5.83
CA ASP A 297 9.52 -9.59 6.71
C ASP A 297 10.30 -10.81 6.18
N GLU A 298 11.62 -10.75 6.22
CA GLU A 298 12.62 -11.60 5.55
C GLU A 298 12.41 -13.13 5.59
N ALA A 299 11.38 -13.63 6.27
CA ALA A 299 11.17 -15.07 6.50
C ALA A 299 9.93 -15.69 5.85
N ALA A 300 8.97 -14.94 5.30
CA ALA A 300 7.66 -15.50 4.96
C ALA A 300 7.14 -15.26 3.51
N GLY A 301 7.82 -14.46 2.69
CA GLY A 301 7.50 -14.31 1.26
C GLY A 301 6.03 -13.93 0.99
N GLY A 302 5.62 -12.74 1.38
CA GLY A 302 4.22 -12.27 1.26
C GLY A 302 3.91 -11.52 -0.03
N PHE A 303 4.19 -12.07 -1.21
CA PHE A 303 3.84 -11.43 -2.48
C PHE A 303 2.93 -12.32 -3.33
N THR A 304 2.13 -11.68 -4.17
CA THR A 304 1.15 -12.34 -5.02
C THR A 304 1.07 -11.67 -6.38
N THR A 305 0.72 -12.44 -7.41
CA THR A 305 0.34 -11.83 -8.69
C THR A 305 -1.06 -11.24 -8.59
N ILE A 306 -1.35 -10.23 -9.39
CA ILE A 306 -2.69 -9.65 -9.49
C ILE A 306 -3.03 -9.45 -10.96
N ASP A 307 -4.17 -9.98 -11.36
CA ASP A 307 -4.84 -9.70 -12.63
C ASP A 307 -6.23 -9.14 -12.33
N LEU A 308 -6.44 -7.86 -12.61
CA LEU A 308 -7.70 -7.17 -12.41
C LEU A 308 -8.24 -6.70 -13.76
N LEU A 309 -9.44 -7.13 -14.09
CA LEU A 309 -10.24 -6.60 -15.20
C LEU A 309 -11.35 -5.72 -14.64
N ARG A 310 -11.46 -4.48 -15.14
CA ARG A 310 -12.63 -3.61 -14.98
C ARG A 310 -13.32 -3.45 -16.33
N VAL A 311 -14.62 -3.62 -16.36
CA VAL A 311 -15.44 -3.35 -17.55
C VAL A 311 -16.51 -2.32 -17.17
N ASP A 312 -16.56 -1.22 -17.90
CA ASP A 312 -17.64 -0.24 -17.81
C ASP A 312 -18.82 -0.72 -18.64
N LEU A 313 -19.93 -1.03 -17.99
CA LEU A 313 -21.12 -1.59 -18.65
C LEU A 313 -21.99 -0.51 -19.31
N PHE A 314 -21.67 0.77 -19.18
CA PHE A 314 -22.32 1.82 -19.96
C PHE A 314 -21.65 2.05 -21.29
N THR A 315 -20.32 2.01 -21.35
CA THR A 315 -19.54 2.34 -22.54
C THR A 315 -18.96 1.11 -23.24
N GLY A 316 -18.75 0.02 -22.51
CA GLY A 316 -18.03 -1.17 -22.98
C GLY A 316 -16.51 -1.03 -22.89
N GLU A 317 -16.00 0.08 -22.40
CA GLU A 317 -14.57 0.23 -22.17
C GLU A 317 -14.10 -0.74 -21.09
N ALA A 318 -12.93 -1.34 -21.31
CA ALA A 318 -12.33 -2.24 -20.33
C ALA A 318 -10.90 -1.84 -20.02
N GLY A 319 -10.50 -2.03 -18.77
CA GLY A 319 -9.14 -1.85 -18.28
C GLY A 319 -8.61 -3.14 -17.67
N VAL A 320 -7.42 -3.56 -18.10
CA VAL A 320 -6.70 -4.71 -17.54
C VAL A 320 -5.49 -4.17 -16.79
N TYR A 321 -5.38 -4.55 -15.52
CA TYR A 321 -4.33 -4.10 -14.59
C TYR A 321 -3.56 -5.32 -14.10
N LYS A 322 -2.23 -5.30 -14.23
CA LYS A 322 -1.39 -6.47 -13.92
C LYS A 322 -0.24 -6.15 -12.98
N TYR A 323 -0.05 -7.03 -11.99
CA TYR A 323 1.16 -7.15 -11.19
C TYR A 323 1.69 -8.60 -11.33
N GLY A 324 2.71 -8.81 -12.15
CA GLY A 324 3.35 -10.12 -12.31
C GLY A 324 2.45 -11.25 -12.82
N ALA A 325 1.24 -10.91 -13.29
CA ALA A 325 0.22 -11.89 -13.64
C ALA A 325 0.45 -12.51 -15.03
N ALA A 326 -0.07 -13.73 -15.20
CA ALA A 326 -0.07 -14.45 -16.46
C ALA A 326 -0.74 -13.66 -17.59
N PRO A 327 -0.45 -13.93 -18.88
CA PRO A 327 -1.08 -13.24 -19.99
C PRO A 327 -2.59 -13.38 -20.01
N THR A 328 -3.28 -12.26 -20.28
CA THR A 328 -4.73 -12.21 -20.53
C THR A 328 -4.97 -12.23 -22.04
N TYR A 329 -5.91 -13.02 -22.49
CA TYR A 329 -6.27 -13.11 -23.91
C TYR A 329 -7.65 -12.50 -24.14
N VAL A 330 -7.73 -11.59 -25.10
CA VAL A 330 -8.97 -10.92 -25.50
C VAL A 330 -9.31 -11.32 -26.92
N LYS A 331 -10.49 -11.93 -27.10
CA LYS A 331 -11.03 -12.28 -28.40
C LYS A 331 -12.09 -11.27 -28.83
N LYS A 332 -11.87 -10.62 -29.97
CA LYS A 332 -12.84 -9.71 -30.61
C LYS A 332 -13.11 -10.18 -32.03
N GLY A 333 -14.28 -10.72 -32.27
CA GLY A 333 -14.59 -11.37 -33.55
C GLY A 333 -13.66 -12.56 -33.81
N TYR A 334 -12.87 -12.49 -34.88
CA TYR A 334 -11.90 -13.53 -35.26
C TYR A 334 -10.46 -13.24 -34.78
N SER A 335 -10.21 -12.06 -34.23
CA SER A 335 -8.89 -11.69 -33.74
C SER A 335 -8.73 -12.04 -32.24
N VAL A 336 -7.51 -12.44 -31.87
CA VAL A 336 -7.12 -12.67 -30.47
C VAL A 336 -5.91 -11.79 -30.15
N SER A 337 -6.06 -10.94 -29.16
CA SER A 337 -4.99 -10.12 -28.62
C SER A 337 -4.48 -10.73 -27.32
N ARG A 338 -3.16 -10.68 -27.11
CA ARG A 338 -2.51 -11.11 -25.89
C ARG A 338 -2.01 -9.89 -25.13
N ILE A 339 -2.44 -9.75 -23.87
CA ILE A 339 -2.04 -8.70 -22.96
C ILE A 339 -1.08 -9.28 -21.95
N THR A 340 0.14 -8.73 -21.90
CA THR A 340 1.17 -9.10 -20.92
C THR A 340 1.55 -7.88 -20.10
N GLY A 341 1.88 -8.08 -18.83
CA GLY A 341 2.49 -7.07 -17.98
C GLY A 341 3.98 -7.27 -17.82
N THR A 342 4.69 -6.22 -17.44
CA THR A 342 6.12 -6.20 -17.09
C THR A 342 6.33 -5.88 -15.59
N ALA A 343 5.27 -5.41 -14.92
CA ALA A 343 5.32 -5.13 -13.49
C ALA A 343 5.60 -6.41 -12.68
N LEU A 344 6.38 -6.24 -11.63
CA LEU A 344 6.67 -7.33 -10.68
C LEU A 344 5.42 -7.73 -9.90
N PRO A 345 5.38 -8.93 -9.29
CA PRO A 345 4.31 -9.31 -8.36
C PRO A 345 4.14 -8.29 -7.23
N ALA A 346 2.90 -8.09 -6.81
CA ALA A 346 2.57 -7.15 -5.74
C ALA A 346 3.17 -7.63 -4.41
N GLY A 347 3.76 -6.69 -3.66
CA GLY A 347 4.44 -6.95 -2.41
C GLY A 347 5.93 -7.29 -2.55
N LEU A 348 6.45 -7.51 -3.78
CA LEU A 348 7.85 -7.84 -3.97
C LEU A 348 8.76 -6.60 -3.80
N THR A 349 8.28 -5.43 -4.21
CA THR A 349 9.01 -4.17 -4.07
C THR A 349 8.11 -3.09 -3.50
N ALA A 350 8.64 -2.32 -2.54
CA ALA A 350 8.01 -1.10 -2.03
C ALA A 350 8.69 0.13 -2.66
N GLY A 351 7.93 1.15 -3.04
CA GLY A 351 8.48 2.43 -3.48
C GLY A 351 7.52 3.29 -4.28
N GLU A 352 7.82 4.59 -4.35
CA GLU A 352 7.18 5.51 -5.28
C GLU A 352 7.56 5.10 -6.70
N GLY A 353 6.56 4.84 -7.55
CA GLY A 353 6.75 4.44 -8.95
C GLY A 353 6.45 2.98 -9.27
N VAL A 354 6.21 2.12 -8.27
CA VAL A 354 5.69 0.78 -8.52
C VAL A 354 4.19 0.88 -8.81
N SER A 355 3.82 0.79 -10.07
CA SER A 355 2.43 0.82 -10.53
C SER A 355 2.11 -0.41 -11.37
N PRO A 356 0.83 -0.83 -11.43
CA PRO A 356 0.43 -1.92 -12.30
C PRO A 356 0.62 -1.56 -13.77
N ASP A 357 0.87 -2.55 -14.61
CA ASP A 357 0.69 -2.39 -16.05
C ASP A 357 -0.80 -2.22 -16.35
N VAL A 358 -1.15 -1.19 -17.11
CA VAL A 358 -2.55 -0.89 -17.45
C VAL A 358 -2.71 -0.94 -18.96
N THR A 359 -3.63 -1.78 -19.43
CA THR A 359 -4.05 -1.84 -20.84
C THR A 359 -5.53 -1.48 -20.93
N ARG A 360 -5.88 -0.51 -21.77
CA ARG A 360 -7.26 -0.14 -22.08
C ARG A 360 -7.70 -0.83 -23.36
N LEU A 361 -8.95 -1.31 -23.40
CA LEU A 361 -9.57 -2.05 -24.50
C LEU A 361 -10.82 -1.34 -24.98
#